data_0b4005095d0658fd35cdcb104c1f83ba
#
_entry.id   0b4005095d0658fd35cdcb104c1f83ba
#
_cell.length_a   1.000
_cell.length_b   1.000
_cell.length_c   1.000
_cell.angle_alpha   90.00
_cell.angle_beta   90.00
_cell.angle_gamma   90.00
#
_symmetry.space_group_name_H-M   'P 1'
#
loop_
_entity.id
_entity.type
_entity.pdbx_description
1 polymer ?
#
loop_
_entity_poly.entity_id
_entity_poly.type
_entity_poly.pdbx_seq_one_letter_code
_entity_poly.pdbx_strand_id
1 'polypeptide(L)'
;MEKLAYYWKRLRKNLLAYNLVLIGAIILAMAVAAHIVMQVGTRHGARRTVPDFSGVKLDQAQRMARKYDLKLHINDSLFVPAYEGGIVLDQLPEGGVEVKPGRTVYITINSFRQKMVPVPYVAGRSLRQAKNMLEIAGLEINE
;
A
#
# COMPACT_ATOMS: atom_id res chain seq x y z
N MET A 1 -40.04 -38.91 -0.18
CA MET A 1 -40.32 -37.99 0.96
C MET A 1 -40.74 -38.75 2.23
N GLU A 2 -41.40 -39.89 2.13
CA GLU A 2 -41.85 -40.70 3.30
C GLU A 2 -40.71 -41.23 4.19
N LYS A 3 -39.58 -41.64 3.61
CA LYS A 3 -38.44 -42.18 4.38
C LYS A 3 -37.82 -41.15 5.34
N LEU A 4 -37.75 -39.89 4.95
CA LEU A 4 -37.24 -38.77 5.80
C LEU A 4 -38.18 -38.52 7.00
N ALA A 5 -39.49 -38.54 6.77
CA ALA A 5 -40.49 -38.37 7.85
C ALA A 5 -40.43 -39.52 8.88
N TYR A 6 -40.16 -40.75 8.43
CA TYR A 6 -39.99 -41.92 9.31
C TYR A 6 -38.76 -41.78 10.22
N TYR A 7 -37.60 -41.37 9.67
CA TYR A 7 -36.38 -41.15 10.46
C TYR A 7 -36.55 -39.99 11.45
N TRP A 8 -37.24 -38.89 11.08
CA TRP A 8 -37.56 -37.79 11.98
C TRP A 8 -38.44 -38.20 13.16
N LYS A 9 -39.41 -39.06 12.93
CA LYS A 9 -40.32 -39.60 13.96
C LYS A 9 -39.59 -40.52 14.95
N ARG A 10 -38.56 -41.26 14.51
CA ARG A 10 -37.72 -42.14 15.32
C ARG A 10 -36.67 -41.34 16.13
N LEU A 11 -36.11 -40.30 15.56
CA LEU A 11 -35.17 -39.39 16.25
C LEU A 11 -35.85 -38.60 17.38
N ARG A 12 -37.09 -38.17 17.20
CA ARG A 12 -37.87 -37.48 18.27
C ARG A 12 -38.14 -38.37 19.49
N LYS A 13 -38.15 -39.69 19.35
CA LYS A 13 -38.32 -40.62 20.49
C LYS A 13 -37.08 -40.68 21.39
N ASN A 14 -35.90 -40.39 20.85
CA ASN A 14 -34.64 -40.30 21.60
C ASN A 14 -34.26 -38.84 21.80
N LEU A 15 -34.64 -38.27 22.92
CA LEU A 15 -34.43 -36.84 23.24
C LEU A 15 -32.98 -36.42 23.09
N LEU A 16 -32.03 -37.29 23.46
CA LEU A 16 -30.59 -37.08 23.32
C LEU A 16 -30.15 -37.01 21.86
N ALA A 17 -30.60 -37.94 21.02
CA ALA A 17 -30.23 -37.93 19.60
C ALA A 17 -30.80 -36.72 18.84
N TYR A 18 -32.03 -36.31 19.18
CA TYR A 18 -32.66 -35.11 18.61
C TYR A 18 -31.87 -33.84 18.96
N ASN A 19 -31.49 -33.69 20.25
CA ASN A 19 -30.73 -32.53 20.71
C ASN A 19 -29.33 -32.50 20.07
N LEU A 20 -28.64 -33.62 19.90
CA LEU A 20 -27.33 -33.67 19.22
C LEU A 20 -27.43 -33.25 17.75
N VAL A 21 -28.45 -33.69 17.03
CA VAL A 21 -28.69 -33.30 15.64
C VAL A 21 -28.99 -31.78 15.54
N LEU A 22 -29.78 -31.26 16.48
CA LEU A 22 -30.15 -29.85 16.53
C LEU A 22 -28.94 -28.95 16.84
N ILE A 23 -28.11 -29.37 17.80
CA ILE A 23 -26.85 -28.66 18.11
C ILE A 23 -25.91 -28.71 16.89
N GLY A 24 -25.75 -29.85 16.24
CA GLY A 24 -24.94 -29.97 15.01
C GLY A 24 -25.44 -29.07 13.89
N ALA A 25 -26.74 -28.98 13.68
CA ALA A 25 -27.34 -28.09 12.69
C ALA A 25 -27.10 -26.59 13.00
N ILE A 26 -27.18 -26.22 14.27
CA ILE A 26 -26.91 -24.85 14.71
C ILE A 26 -25.43 -24.48 14.48
N ILE A 27 -24.51 -25.38 14.86
CA ILE A 27 -23.07 -25.17 14.65
C ILE A 27 -22.76 -25.03 13.15
N LEU A 28 -23.34 -25.90 12.31
CA LEU A 28 -23.15 -25.81 10.87
C LEU A 28 -23.69 -24.50 10.30
N ALA A 29 -24.88 -24.07 10.72
CA ALA A 29 -25.47 -22.80 10.30
C ALA A 29 -24.60 -21.60 10.69
N MET A 30 -24.06 -21.61 11.93
CA MET A 30 -23.13 -20.58 12.37
C MET A 30 -21.83 -20.56 11.57
N ALA A 31 -21.27 -21.74 11.27
CA ALA A 31 -20.05 -21.86 10.47
C ALA A 31 -20.26 -21.33 9.04
N VAL A 32 -21.40 -21.66 8.42
CA VAL A 32 -21.76 -21.15 7.08
C VAL A 32 -21.96 -19.62 7.12
N ALA A 33 -22.66 -19.10 8.11
CA ALA A 33 -22.87 -17.67 8.29
C ALA A 33 -21.55 -16.92 8.49
N ALA A 34 -20.67 -17.44 9.35
CA ALA A 34 -19.34 -16.89 9.58
C ALA A 34 -18.51 -16.88 8.29
N HIS A 35 -18.56 -17.96 7.51
CA HIS A 35 -17.87 -18.07 6.23
C HIS A 35 -18.36 -17.02 5.21
N ILE A 36 -19.67 -16.81 5.10
CA ILE A 36 -20.26 -15.79 4.22
C ILE A 36 -19.84 -14.37 4.65
N VAL A 37 -19.94 -14.08 5.96
CA VAL A 37 -19.52 -12.77 6.51
C VAL A 37 -18.04 -12.53 6.22
N MET A 38 -17.21 -13.55 6.37
CA MET A 38 -15.78 -13.45 6.11
C MET A 38 -15.48 -13.22 4.62
N GLN A 39 -16.18 -13.88 3.71
CA GLN A 39 -16.03 -13.67 2.26
C GLN A 39 -16.46 -12.26 1.81
N VAL A 40 -17.59 -11.77 2.32
CA VAL A 40 -18.11 -10.45 1.98
C VAL A 40 -17.26 -9.34 2.61
N GLY A 41 -16.84 -9.54 3.88
CA GLY A 41 -16.06 -8.53 4.61
C GLY A 41 -14.62 -8.37 4.15
N THR A 42 -13.99 -9.41 3.64
CA THR A 42 -12.55 -9.39 3.30
C THR A 42 -12.25 -8.98 1.85
N ARG A 43 -13.26 -8.70 1.01
CA ARG A 43 -13.07 -8.32 -0.41
C ARG A 43 -11.96 -9.14 -1.10
N HIS A 44 -11.95 -10.46 -0.86
CA HIS A 44 -10.97 -11.35 -1.47
C HIS A 44 -11.05 -11.26 -3.00
N GLY A 45 -9.90 -10.92 -3.63
CA GLY A 45 -9.77 -10.86 -5.07
C GLY A 45 -9.92 -9.47 -5.71
N ALA A 46 -10.31 -8.44 -4.96
CA ALA A 46 -10.26 -7.09 -5.51
C ALA A 46 -8.81 -6.66 -5.76
N ARG A 47 -8.48 -6.39 -7.02
CA ARG A 47 -7.17 -5.88 -7.44
C ARG A 47 -7.34 -4.53 -8.11
N ARG A 48 -6.33 -3.69 -8.00
CA ARG A 48 -6.23 -2.40 -8.66
C ARG A 48 -4.90 -2.32 -9.38
N THR A 49 -4.92 -1.87 -10.61
CA THR A 49 -3.69 -1.59 -11.36
C THR A 49 -3.19 -0.21 -10.93
N VAL A 50 -1.93 -0.13 -10.55
CA VAL A 50 -1.27 1.13 -10.21
C VAL A 50 -1.09 1.94 -11.49
N PRO A 51 -1.61 3.18 -11.59
CA PRO A 51 -1.33 4.03 -12.73
C PRO A 51 0.13 4.52 -12.69
N ASP A 52 0.65 4.90 -13.85
CA ASP A 52 1.95 5.57 -13.93
C ASP A 52 1.79 7.04 -13.52
N PHE A 53 2.50 7.43 -12.49
CA PHE A 53 2.55 8.80 -11.97
C PHE A 53 3.79 9.56 -12.42
N SER A 54 4.78 8.90 -13.09
CA SER A 54 6.02 9.52 -13.52
C SER A 54 5.76 10.70 -14.46
N GLY A 55 6.42 11.81 -14.23
CA GLY A 55 6.25 13.03 -15.01
C GLY A 55 4.96 13.83 -14.70
N VAL A 56 4.12 13.37 -13.79
CA VAL A 56 2.84 14.01 -13.43
C VAL A 56 3.04 14.96 -12.25
N LYS A 57 2.34 16.10 -12.25
CA LYS A 57 2.34 17.03 -11.10
C LYS A 57 1.65 16.37 -9.88
N LEU A 58 2.16 16.65 -8.69
CA LEU A 58 1.70 16.06 -7.42
C LEU A 58 0.17 16.14 -7.24
N ASP A 59 -0.43 17.29 -7.52
CA ASP A 59 -1.88 17.48 -7.39
C ASP A 59 -2.68 16.57 -8.32
N GLN A 60 -2.19 16.35 -9.53
CA GLN A 60 -2.79 15.46 -10.50
C GLN A 60 -2.60 14.01 -10.10
N ALA A 61 -1.39 13.64 -9.63
CA ALA A 61 -1.09 12.30 -9.13
C ALA A 61 -2.00 11.94 -7.93
N GLN A 62 -2.24 12.88 -7.02
CA GLN A 62 -3.16 12.68 -5.90
C GLN A 62 -4.61 12.42 -6.35
N ARG A 63 -5.10 13.18 -7.35
CA ARG A 63 -6.45 12.94 -7.91
C ARG A 63 -6.53 11.58 -8.59
N MET A 64 -5.50 11.20 -9.34
CA MET A 64 -5.42 9.89 -9.99
C MET A 64 -5.41 8.76 -8.95
N ALA A 65 -4.59 8.85 -7.92
CA ALA A 65 -4.51 7.84 -6.86
C ALA A 65 -5.87 7.60 -6.19
N ARG A 66 -6.61 8.67 -5.86
CA ARG A 66 -7.97 8.57 -5.29
C ARG A 66 -8.94 7.86 -6.23
N LYS A 67 -8.88 8.13 -7.55
CA LYS A 67 -9.73 7.48 -8.56
C LYS A 67 -9.52 5.96 -8.62
N TYR A 68 -8.29 5.51 -8.36
CA TYR A 68 -7.92 4.10 -8.36
C TYR A 68 -7.99 3.43 -6.98
N ASP A 69 -8.56 4.13 -5.99
CA ASP A 69 -8.64 3.65 -4.59
C ASP A 69 -7.24 3.31 -4.03
N LEU A 70 -6.27 4.19 -4.28
CA LEU A 70 -4.89 4.11 -3.82
C LEU A 70 -4.56 5.30 -2.92
N LYS A 71 -3.61 5.09 -2.01
CA LYS A 71 -3.03 6.16 -1.19
C LYS A 71 -1.70 6.58 -1.80
N LEU A 72 -1.41 7.87 -1.78
CA LEU A 72 -0.14 8.40 -2.24
C LEU A 72 0.65 8.93 -1.04
N HIS A 73 1.93 8.58 -0.96
CA HIS A 73 2.83 9.05 0.08
C HIS A 73 4.14 9.53 -0.53
N ILE A 74 4.54 10.76 -0.20
CA ILE A 74 5.84 11.29 -0.63
C ILE A 74 6.89 10.67 0.28
N ASN A 75 7.75 9.85 -0.28
CA ASN A 75 8.83 9.16 0.43
C ASN A 75 10.10 10.00 0.44
N ASP A 76 10.39 10.65 -0.68
CA ASP A 76 11.62 11.44 -0.85
C ASP A 76 11.41 12.60 -1.82
N SER A 77 12.35 13.56 -1.80
CA SER A 77 12.39 14.65 -2.75
C SER A 77 13.82 14.92 -3.21
N LEU A 78 14.03 14.91 -4.51
CA LEU A 78 15.31 15.18 -5.17
C LEU A 78 15.21 16.47 -5.97
N PHE A 79 16.30 17.20 -6.10
CA PHE A 79 16.34 18.36 -6.98
C PHE A 79 16.98 17.97 -8.32
N VAL A 80 16.18 17.96 -9.37
CA VAL A 80 16.62 17.75 -10.75
C VAL A 80 16.28 18.99 -11.56
N PRO A 81 17.29 19.77 -12.03
CA PRO A 81 17.05 21.06 -12.71
C PRO A 81 16.20 20.96 -13.97
N ALA A 82 16.16 19.79 -14.60
CA ALA A 82 15.42 19.56 -15.85
C ALA A 82 13.89 19.49 -15.64
N TYR A 83 13.41 19.37 -14.41
CA TYR A 83 11.98 19.23 -14.09
C TYR A 83 11.49 20.36 -13.18
N GLU A 84 10.23 20.73 -13.36
CA GLU A 84 9.58 21.66 -12.43
C GLU A 84 9.44 21.02 -11.03
N GLY A 85 9.45 21.86 -9.98
CA GLY A 85 9.18 21.39 -8.62
C GLY A 85 7.79 20.77 -8.50
N GLY A 86 7.70 19.67 -7.72
CA GLY A 86 6.46 18.95 -7.50
C GLY A 86 6.08 17.96 -8.59
N ILE A 87 6.96 17.71 -9.57
CA ILE A 87 6.77 16.60 -10.53
C ILE A 87 7.20 15.30 -9.87
N VAL A 88 6.44 14.24 -10.09
CA VAL A 88 6.78 12.86 -9.65
C VAL A 88 7.93 12.36 -10.54
N LEU A 89 9.05 12.00 -9.93
CA LEU A 89 10.24 11.48 -10.60
C LEU A 89 10.24 9.96 -10.65
N ASP A 90 9.74 9.34 -9.56
CA ASP A 90 9.75 7.88 -9.40
C ASP A 90 8.61 7.43 -8.50
N GLN A 91 8.21 6.15 -8.60
CA GLN A 91 7.15 5.56 -7.79
C GLN A 91 7.42 4.09 -7.45
N LEU A 92 6.89 3.68 -6.29
CA LEU A 92 6.90 2.28 -5.85
C LEU A 92 5.55 1.92 -5.19
N PRO A 93 4.78 0.94 -5.70
CA PRO A 93 5.03 0.07 -6.86
C PRO A 93 5.01 0.80 -8.21
N GLU A 94 5.66 0.20 -9.19
CA GLU A 94 5.70 0.70 -10.57
C GLU A 94 4.30 0.74 -11.20
N GLY A 95 4.14 1.56 -12.23
CA GLY A 95 2.93 1.58 -13.05
C GLY A 95 2.64 0.21 -13.68
N GLY A 96 1.36 -0.17 -13.73
CA GLY A 96 0.93 -1.46 -14.28
C GLY A 96 0.90 -2.62 -13.28
N VAL A 97 1.52 -2.49 -12.10
CA VAL A 97 1.50 -3.53 -11.06
C VAL A 97 0.12 -3.64 -10.42
N GLU A 98 -0.35 -4.87 -10.21
CA GLU A 98 -1.60 -5.13 -9.49
C GLU A 98 -1.39 -5.13 -7.97
N VAL A 99 -2.20 -4.36 -7.27
CA VAL A 99 -2.16 -4.20 -5.82
C VAL A 99 -3.55 -4.34 -5.19
N LYS A 100 -3.62 -4.48 -3.89
CA LYS A 100 -4.89 -4.45 -3.15
C LYS A 100 -5.45 -3.02 -3.09
N PRO A 101 -6.78 -2.84 -3.08
CA PRO A 101 -7.42 -1.55 -2.82
C PRO A 101 -6.89 -0.92 -1.53
N GLY A 102 -6.72 0.39 -1.51
CA GLY A 102 -6.17 1.12 -0.38
C GLY A 102 -4.66 1.00 -0.19
N ARG A 103 -3.93 0.34 -1.12
CA ARG A 103 -2.47 0.25 -1.10
C ARG A 103 -1.85 1.64 -1.18
N THR A 104 -0.79 1.85 -0.40
CA THR A 104 0.02 3.07 -0.48
C THR A 104 1.06 2.92 -1.60
N VAL A 105 1.09 3.90 -2.50
CA VAL A 105 2.15 4.09 -3.49
C VAL A 105 3.08 5.17 -2.96
N TYR A 106 4.34 4.86 -2.87
CA TYR A 106 5.40 5.78 -2.46
C TYR A 106 5.95 6.47 -3.69
N ILE A 107 6.08 7.78 -3.63
CA ILE A 107 6.60 8.57 -4.74
C ILE A 107 7.80 9.41 -4.31
N THR A 108 8.72 9.61 -5.24
CA THR A 108 9.79 10.61 -5.15
C THR A 108 9.40 11.80 -6.02
N ILE A 109 9.41 12.99 -5.46
CA ILE A 109 9.06 14.21 -6.20
C ILE A 109 10.29 15.08 -6.47
N ASN A 110 10.22 15.89 -7.52
CA ASN A 110 11.21 16.94 -7.71
C ASN A 110 11.01 18.05 -6.66
N SER A 111 12.09 18.43 -5.98
CA SER A 111 12.06 19.51 -5.00
C SER A 111 11.85 20.86 -5.67
N PHE A 112 11.15 21.78 -5.01
CA PHE A 112 10.98 23.15 -5.47
C PHE A 112 12.26 24.00 -5.36
N ARG A 113 13.22 23.55 -4.55
CA ARG A 113 14.48 24.26 -4.30
C ARG A 113 15.63 23.27 -4.21
N GLN A 114 16.78 23.69 -4.71
CA GLN A 114 18.02 22.97 -4.48
C GLN A 114 18.33 22.95 -2.97
N LYS A 115 18.81 21.82 -2.47
CA LYS A 115 19.22 21.68 -1.07
C LYS A 115 20.41 22.62 -0.82
N MET A 116 20.22 23.60 0.05
CA MET A 116 21.32 24.48 0.48
C MET A 116 22.12 23.74 1.56
N VAL A 117 23.43 23.70 1.38
CA VAL A 117 24.38 23.16 2.35
C VAL A 117 25.33 24.25 2.80
N PRO A 118 25.69 24.35 4.08
CA PRO A 118 26.67 25.33 4.55
C PRO A 118 28.05 25.00 3.98
N VAL A 119 28.72 26.01 3.44
CA VAL A 119 30.10 25.86 2.97
C VAL A 119 31.02 25.83 4.19
N PRO A 120 31.80 24.75 4.41
CA PRO A 120 32.73 24.67 5.53
C PRO A 120 33.89 25.68 5.34
N TYR A 121 34.40 26.18 6.47
CA TYR A 121 35.58 27.07 6.44
C TYR A 121 36.85 26.25 6.17
N VAL A 122 37.47 26.46 5.02
CA VAL A 122 38.63 25.70 4.54
C VAL A 122 39.94 26.50 4.48
N ALA A 123 39.88 27.78 4.81
CA ALA A 123 41.10 28.59 4.79
C ALA A 123 42.14 28.08 5.80
N GLY A 124 43.41 28.05 5.38
CA GLY A 124 44.51 27.50 6.19
C GLY A 124 44.61 25.98 6.24
N ARG A 125 43.78 25.26 5.51
CA ARG A 125 43.85 23.81 5.36
C ARG A 125 44.66 23.44 4.13
N SER A 126 45.26 22.22 4.14
CA SER A 126 45.87 21.71 2.91
C SER A 126 44.77 21.45 1.85
N LEU A 127 45.15 21.49 0.57
CA LEU A 127 44.23 21.22 -0.54
C LEU A 127 43.47 19.90 -0.34
N ARG A 128 44.14 18.84 0.07
CA ARG A 128 43.55 17.53 0.33
C ARG A 128 42.50 17.56 1.45
N GLN A 129 42.80 18.29 2.55
CA GLN A 129 41.84 18.45 3.65
C GLN A 129 40.64 19.31 3.23
N ALA A 130 40.88 20.41 2.49
CA ALA A 130 39.82 21.26 1.97
C ALA A 130 38.89 20.48 1.04
N LYS A 131 39.44 19.66 0.12
CA LYS A 131 38.68 18.81 -0.79
C LYS A 131 37.78 17.85 -0.03
N ASN A 132 38.32 17.09 0.91
CA ASN A 132 37.55 16.17 1.73
C ASN A 132 36.43 16.86 2.54
N MET A 133 36.71 18.04 3.10
CA MET A 133 35.70 18.79 3.88
C MET A 133 34.53 19.26 2.99
N LEU A 134 34.81 19.70 1.77
CA LEU A 134 33.78 20.14 0.81
C LEU A 134 32.97 18.94 0.29
N GLU A 135 33.62 17.83 -0.03
CA GLU A 135 32.94 16.59 -0.44
C GLU A 135 32.01 16.04 0.65
N ILE A 136 32.44 16.03 1.92
CA ILE A 136 31.61 15.63 3.07
C ILE A 136 30.42 16.57 3.23
N ALA A 137 30.58 17.86 2.92
CA ALA A 137 29.49 18.84 2.93
C ALA A 137 28.54 18.70 1.72
N GLY A 138 28.83 17.79 0.77
CA GLY A 138 28.02 17.59 -0.44
C GLY A 138 28.27 18.63 -1.53
N LEU A 139 29.44 19.25 -1.54
CA LEU A 139 29.85 20.21 -2.54
C LEU A 139 30.86 19.59 -3.51
N GLU A 140 30.63 19.77 -4.80
CA GLU A 140 31.58 19.39 -5.85
C GLU A 140 32.57 20.53 -6.12
N ILE A 141 33.83 20.14 -6.37
CA ILE A 141 34.89 21.07 -6.70
C ILE A 141 35.15 20.93 -8.19
N ASN A 142 34.84 21.97 -8.96
CA ASN A 142 35.27 22.05 -10.36
C ASN A 142 36.69 22.63 -10.39
N GLU A 143 37.63 21.89 -10.96
CA GLU A 143 38.98 22.32 -11.27
C GLU A 143 39.02 23.13 -12.56
#